data_6846578beb3838d7bca31d743511ed19
#
_entry.id   6846578beb3838d7bca31d743511ed19
#
_cell.length_a   1.000
_cell.length_b   1.000
_cell.length_c   1.000
_cell.angle_alpha   90.00
_cell.angle_beta   90.00
_cell.angle_gamma   90.00
#
_symmetry.space_group_name_H-M   'P 1'
#
loop_
_entity.id
_entity.type
_entity.pdbx_description
1 polymer ?
#
loop_
_entity_poly.entity_id
_entity_poly.type
_entity_poly.pdbx_seq_one_letter_code
_entity_poly.pdbx_strand_id
1 'polypeptide(L)'
;MRRTTPFRRKLRPMRVIDLRSDTVTKPTPAMRKAMAEAEVGDDVYSEDPTVNRLEALAAEILGLEAGLFVPSGVMSNQIALMLHLRRGYEVIAPEGAHIYEYEPGSLAVLSGGTIRLVRAPYGIPDPAEVKAAIHTSIHQAPTGLIELENTHNAAGGTVVPLEAQRAVQQVAREASLPIHLDGARLFNAAVALGSSAAELARGFDTVSICLSKGLGAPVGSVLLMPKALRAEAWRYRKLLGGGMRQAGVLAAAGILALTEGPKLLARDHQMARTLAEGLARLGLEVDLKTVQTNMVYFRPKDASGLAARLAQVGVLCNALGGRIRLVTHRDLSDEDIPEALRRIESVLVET
;
A
#
# COMPACT_ATOMS: atom_id res chain seq x y z
N MET A 1 -17.75 23.27 60.52
CA MET A 1 -16.77 23.46 59.41
C MET A 1 -16.91 22.31 58.42
N ARG A 2 -17.59 22.50 57.32
CA ARG A 2 -17.69 21.51 56.22
C ARG A 2 -16.47 21.68 55.30
N ARG A 3 -15.60 20.68 55.24
CA ARG A 3 -14.49 20.63 54.29
C ARG A 3 -15.04 20.36 52.90
N THR A 4 -14.98 21.34 52.02
CA THR A 4 -15.25 21.17 50.60
C THR A 4 -14.07 20.46 49.92
N THR A 5 -14.26 19.21 49.51
CA THR A 5 -13.30 18.46 48.72
C THR A 5 -13.22 19.09 47.30
N PRO A 6 -12.02 19.44 46.80
CA PRO A 6 -11.93 20.03 45.46
C PRO A 6 -12.34 18.99 44.41
N PHE A 7 -13.24 19.39 43.53
CA PHE A 7 -13.69 18.65 42.35
C PHE A 7 -12.46 18.34 41.49
N ARG A 8 -11.93 17.12 41.56
CA ARG A 8 -10.97 16.63 40.55
C ARG A 8 -11.67 16.64 39.19
N ARG A 9 -11.38 17.64 38.37
CA ARG A 9 -11.71 17.65 36.95
C ARG A 9 -11.14 16.35 36.37
N LYS A 10 -11.98 15.38 36.04
CA LYS A 10 -11.57 14.20 35.26
C LYS A 10 -11.05 14.75 33.93
N LEU A 11 -9.71 14.77 33.77
CA LEU A 11 -9.08 15.07 32.50
C LEU A 11 -9.69 14.09 31.50
N ARG A 12 -10.35 14.58 30.47
CA ARG A 12 -10.77 13.73 29.34
C ARG A 12 -9.50 13.09 28.78
N PRO A 13 -9.48 11.78 28.53
CA PRO A 13 -8.32 11.17 27.92
C PRO A 13 -8.00 11.91 26.62
N MET A 14 -6.73 12.29 26.46
CA MET A 14 -6.26 12.99 25.26
C MET A 14 -6.57 12.13 24.04
N ARG A 15 -7.25 12.69 23.05
CA ARG A 15 -7.52 11.99 21.78
C ARG A 15 -6.18 11.73 21.07
N VAL A 16 -5.96 10.49 20.70
CA VAL A 16 -4.80 10.07 19.90
C VAL A 16 -5.09 10.37 18.43
N ILE A 17 -4.15 11.05 17.77
CA ILE A 17 -4.13 11.27 16.33
C ILE A 17 -3.09 10.30 15.75
N ASP A 18 -3.57 9.24 15.12
CA ASP A 18 -2.70 8.16 14.61
C ASP A 18 -2.37 8.40 13.13
N LEU A 19 -1.15 8.88 12.88
CA LEU A 19 -0.62 9.16 11.55
C LEU A 19 0.45 8.13 11.13
N ARG A 20 0.51 6.95 11.77
CA ARG A 20 1.54 5.95 11.47
C ARG A 20 1.39 5.34 10.08
N SER A 21 0.16 5.00 9.69
CA SER A 21 -0.14 4.33 8.42
C SER A 21 -1.65 4.32 8.16
N ASP A 22 -2.05 4.27 6.90
CA ASP A 22 -3.43 3.97 6.50
C ASP A 22 -3.86 2.51 6.80
N THR A 23 -2.93 1.67 7.21
CA THR A 23 -3.22 0.30 7.71
C THR A 23 -3.86 0.28 9.10
N VAL A 24 -3.90 1.40 9.82
CA VAL A 24 -4.57 1.52 11.13
C VAL A 24 -6.07 1.75 11.00
N THR A 25 -6.57 1.98 9.78
CA THR A 25 -8.00 2.18 9.51
C THR A 25 -8.84 1.00 9.99
N LYS A 26 -10.04 1.32 10.47
CA LYS A 26 -10.97 0.34 11.00
C LYS A 26 -12.16 0.14 10.05
N PRO A 27 -12.73 -1.07 9.97
CA PRO A 27 -13.91 -1.31 9.16
C PRO A 27 -15.07 -0.46 9.66
N THR A 28 -15.78 0.18 8.73
CA THR A 28 -16.96 1.02 9.02
C THR A 28 -18.10 0.19 9.63
N PRO A 29 -19.10 0.85 10.23
CA PRO A 29 -20.34 0.16 10.64
C PRO A 29 -21.00 -0.61 9.49
N ALA A 30 -21.00 -0.04 8.27
CA ALA A 30 -21.54 -0.72 7.08
C ALA A 30 -20.71 -1.97 6.73
N MET A 31 -19.38 -1.90 6.76
CA MET A 31 -18.52 -3.05 6.55
C MET A 31 -18.75 -4.13 7.61
N ARG A 32 -18.84 -3.74 8.89
CA ARG A 32 -19.11 -4.70 10.00
C ARG A 32 -20.45 -5.39 9.83
N LYS A 33 -21.48 -4.66 9.41
CA LYS A 33 -22.80 -5.23 9.10
C LYS A 33 -22.70 -6.21 7.93
N ALA A 34 -22.08 -5.81 6.82
CA ALA A 34 -21.89 -6.68 5.66
C ALA A 34 -21.09 -7.96 6.01
N MET A 35 -20.08 -7.86 6.87
CA MET A 35 -19.34 -9.02 7.38
C MET A 35 -20.21 -9.97 8.19
N ALA A 36 -21.09 -9.45 9.06
CA ALA A 36 -21.99 -10.24 9.89
C ALA A 36 -23.09 -10.93 9.08
N GLU A 37 -23.53 -10.34 7.99
CA GLU A 37 -24.62 -10.81 7.10
C GLU A 37 -24.08 -11.50 5.83
N ALA A 38 -22.77 -11.70 5.70
CA ALA A 38 -22.18 -12.28 4.49
C ALA A 38 -22.69 -13.70 4.24
N GLU A 39 -23.12 -13.96 3.00
CA GLU A 39 -23.32 -15.32 2.54
C GLU A 39 -21.95 -15.99 2.36
N VAL A 40 -21.76 -17.19 2.90
CA VAL A 40 -20.48 -17.87 2.96
C VAL A 40 -20.56 -19.33 2.49
N GLY A 41 -19.44 -19.83 2.01
CA GLY A 41 -19.20 -21.22 1.65
C GLY A 41 -17.74 -21.55 1.82
N ASP A 42 -17.30 -22.74 1.43
CA ASP A 42 -15.88 -23.09 1.51
C ASP A 42 -15.12 -22.54 0.30
N ASP A 43 -14.30 -21.51 0.54
CA ASP A 43 -13.47 -20.86 -0.51
C ASP A 43 -12.48 -21.83 -1.17
N VAL A 44 -12.02 -22.87 -0.46
CA VAL A 44 -11.11 -23.88 -1.03
C VAL A 44 -11.81 -24.76 -2.07
N TYR A 45 -13.13 -24.86 -2.01
CA TYR A 45 -13.93 -25.52 -3.06
C TYR A 45 -14.54 -24.52 -4.05
N SER A 46 -14.20 -23.23 -3.96
CA SER A 46 -14.81 -22.14 -4.75
C SER A 46 -16.32 -21.98 -4.51
N GLU A 47 -16.79 -22.36 -3.35
CA GLU A 47 -18.20 -22.34 -2.97
C GLU A 47 -18.60 -21.11 -2.17
N ASP A 48 -17.63 -20.23 -1.79
CA ASP A 48 -17.93 -18.98 -1.08
C ASP A 48 -18.40 -17.91 -2.08
N PRO A 49 -19.71 -17.57 -2.11
CA PRO A 49 -20.24 -16.68 -3.12
C PRO A 49 -19.76 -15.24 -2.94
N THR A 50 -19.46 -14.83 -1.71
CA THR A 50 -18.98 -13.47 -1.42
C THR A 50 -17.51 -13.29 -1.82
N VAL A 51 -16.66 -14.33 -1.63
CA VAL A 51 -15.28 -14.33 -2.16
C VAL A 51 -15.30 -14.29 -3.68
N ASN A 52 -16.09 -15.15 -4.31
CA ASN A 52 -16.21 -15.19 -5.77
C ASN A 52 -16.66 -13.83 -6.34
N ARG A 53 -17.62 -13.16 -5.68
CA ARG A 53 -18.08 -11.82 -6.06
C ARG A 53 -16.98 -10.77 -5.88
N LEU A 54 -16.20 -10.80 -4.80
CA LEU A 54 -15.08 -9.88 -4.58
C LEU A 54 -14.01 -10.02 -5.68
N GLU A 55 -13.62 -11.26 -6.00
CA GLU A 55 -12.63 -11.56 -7.03
C GLU A 55 -13.09 -11.09 -8.41
N ALA A 56 -14.35 -11.36 -8.78
CA ALA A 56 -14.94 -10.92 -10.03
C ALA A 56 -15.04 -9.38 -10.12
N LEU A 57 -15.49 -8.73 -9.05
CA LEU A 57 -15.59 -7.27 -8.97
C LEU A 57 -14.21 -6.59 -9.12
N ALA A 58 -13.18 -7.12 -8.44
CA ALA A 58 -11.84 -6.58 -8.55
C ALA A 58 -11.30 -6.72 -9.98
N ALA A 59 -11.52 -7.88 -10.62
CA ALA A 59 -11.14 -8.13 -12.01
C ALA A 59 -11.86 -7.17 -12.97
N GLU A 60 -13.15 -6.95 -12.81
CA GLU A 60 -13.95 -6.00 -13.58
C GLU A 60 -13.42 -4.56 -13.44
N ILE A 61 -13.23 -4.08 -12.19
CA ILE A 61 -12.77 -2.71 -11.91
C ILE A 61 -11.39 -2.45 -12.52
N LEU A 62 -10.48 -3.43 -12.51
CA LEU A 62 -9.12 -3.29 -13.01
C LEU A 62 -8.97 -3.69 -14.50
N GLY A 63 -10.00 -4.26 -15.10
CA GLY A 63 -9.98 -4.71 -16.50
C GLY A 63 -9.05 -5.90 -16.74
N LEU A 64 -8.87 -6.80 -15.74
CA LEU A 64 -8.15 -8.06 -15.86
C LEU A 64 -9.12 -9.24 -15.85
N GLU A 65 -8.63 -10.44 -16.23
CA GLU A 65 -9.50 -11.59 -16.47
C GLU A 65 -9.89 -12.34 -15.18
N ALA A 66 -9.03 -12.33 -14.16
CA ALA A 66 -9.25 -13.08 -12.92
C ALA A 66 -8.64 -12.37 -11.71
N GLY A 67 -9.30 -12.54 -10.56
CA GLY A 67 -8.83 -12.14 -9.24
C GLY A 67 -8.56 -13.34 -8.34
N LEU A 68 -7.71 -13.15 -7.34
CA LEU A 68 -7.48 -14.09 -6.25
C LEU A 68 -7.40 -13.32 -4.93
N PHE A 69 -8.39 -13.53 -4.06
CA PHE A 69 -8.39 -12.95 -2.71
C PHE A 69 -7.36 -13.63 -1.82
N VAL A 70 -6.54 -12.84 -1.17
CA VAL A 70 -5.46 -13.30 -0.27
C VAL A 70 -5.45 -12.50 1.02
N PRO A 71 -4.95 -13.07 2.15
CA PRO A 71 -4.95 -12.40 3.45
C PRO A 71 -4.14 -11.10 3.51
N SER A 72 -3.08 -10.95 2.70
CA SER A 72 -2.17 -9.80 2.79
C SER A 72 -1.58 -9.40 1.44
N GLY A 73 -1.11 -8.13 1.33
CA GLY A 73 -0.37 -7.65 0.17
C GLY A 73 0.93 -8.41 -0.06
N VAL A 74 1.65 -8.75 1.01
CA VAL A 74 2.86 -9.58 0.92
C VAL A 74 2.57 -10.91 0.24
N MET A 75 1.51 -11.62 0.64
CA MET A 75 1.13 -12.88 -0.02
C MET A 75 0.78 -12.66 -1.49
N SER A 76 0.09 -11.56 -1.83
CA SER A 76 -0.25 -11.20 -3.20
C SER A 76 1.00 -11.03 -4.06
N ASN A 77 1.96 -10.21 -3.60
CA ASN A 77 3.23 -10.00 -4.30
C ASN A 77 4.03 -11.29 -4.42
N GLN A 78 4.14 -12.06 -3.34
CA GLN A 78 4.92 -13.30 -3.37
C GLN A 78 4.32 -14.34 -4.31
N ILE A 79 3.00 -14.45 -4.42
CA ILE A 79 2.35 -15.31 -5.43
C ILE A 79 2.68 -14.82 -6.84
N ALA A 80 2.63 -13.50 -7.10
CA ALA A 80 3.00 -12.95 -8.40
C ALA A 80 4.47 -13.27 -8.76
N LEU A 81 5.38 -13.10 -7.80
CA LEU A 81 6.79 -13.45 -7.98
C LEU A 81 6.98 -14.96 -8.26
N MET A 82 6.27 -15.82 -7.52
CA MET A 82 6.33 -17.29 -7.74
C MET A 82 5.75 -17.72 -9.09
N LEU A 83 4.78 -16.98 -9.65
CA LEU A 83 4.20 -17.26 -10.96
C LEU A 83 5.20 -16.96 -12.10
N HIS A 84 6.01 -15.92 -11.96
CA HIS A 84 6.85 -15.40 -13.02
C HIS A 84 8.32 -15.78 -12.90
N LEU A 85 8.82 -16.04 -11.68
CA LEU A 85 10.23 -16.33 -11.47
C LEU A 85 10.51 -17.83 -11.39
N ARG A 86 11.56 -18.26 -12.10
CA ARG A 86 12.20 -19.54 -11.86
C ARG A 86 13.31 -19.39 -10.81
N ARG A 87 13.60 -20.46 -10.07
CA ARG A 87 14.72 -20.47 -9.12
C ARG A 87 16.03 -20.04 -9.81
N GLY A 88 16.76 -19.15 -9.16
CA GLY A 88 18.01 -18.61 -9.69
C GLY A 88 17.85 -17.45 -10.68
N TYR A 89 16.61 -17.04 -10.98
CA TYR A 89 16.34 -15.85 -11.80
C TYR A 89 16.28 -14.59 -10.92
N GLU A 90 16.33 -13.42 -11.55
CA GLU A 90 16.20 -12.15 -10.87
C GLU A 90 14.94 -11.39 -11.30
N VAL A 91 14.43 -10.55 -10.37
CA VAL A 91 13.45 -9.51 -10.66
C VAL A 91 14.16 -8.16 -10.69
N ILE A 92 13.89 -7.35 -11.70
CA ILE A 92 14.30 -5.93 -11.72
C ILE A 92 13.18 -5.12 -11.05
N ALA A 93 13.55 -4.30 -10.04
CA ALA A 93 12.62 -3.45 -9.31
C ALA A 93 13.23 -2.07 -9.03
N PRO A 94 12.42 -1.01 -8.81
CA PRO A 94 12.92 0.28 -8.40
C PRO A 94 13.57 0.24 -7.00
N GLU A 95 14.58 1.08 -6.77
CA GLU A 95 15.12 1.29 -5.42
C GLU A 95 14.02 1.67 -4.43
N GLY A 96 14.00 1.01 -3.27
CA GLY A 96 12.98 1.21 -2.25
C GLY A 96 11.68 0.44 -2.49
N ALA A 97 11.61 -0.45 -3.48
CA ALA A 97 10.46 -1.32 -3.74
C ALA A 97 10.06 -2.12 -2.51
N HIS A 98 8.75 -2.26 -2.28
CA HIS A 98 8.19 -2.94 -1.11
C HIS A 98 8.64 -4.40 -1.01
N ILE A 99 8.74 -5.10 -2.15
CA ILE A 99 9.17 -6.51 -2.22
C ILE A 99 10.62 -6.72 -1.72
N TYR A 100 11.44 -5.66 -1.69
CA TYR A 100 12.79 -5.68 -1.17
C TYR A 100 12.87 -5.20 0.28
N GLU A 101 12.26 -4.03 0.58
CA GLU A 101 12.45 -3.35 1.87
C GLU A 101 11.59 -3.92 3.00
N TYR A 102 10.38 -4.45 2.67
CA TYR A 102 9.35 -4.77 3.67
C TYR A 102 8.83 -6.21 3.61
N GLU A 103 9.39 -7.06 2.74
CA GLU A 103 9.00 -8.48 2.63
C GLU A 103 10.17 -9.40 3.00
N PRO A 104 10.47 -9.59 4.29
CA PRO A 104 11.73 -10.07 4.89
C PRO A 104 12.37 -11.28 4.20
N GLY A 105 13.08 -11.10 3.07
CA GLY A 105 13.73 -12.16 2.31
C GLY A 105 12.78 -13.16 1.63
N SER A 106 11.48 -12.87 1.58
CA SER A 106 10.45 -13.78 1.05
C SER A 106 10.71 -14.19 -0.38
N LEU A 107 11.19 -13.27 -1.23
CA LEU A 107 11.59 -13.57 -2.61
C LEU A 107 12.61 -14.72 -2.68
N ALA A 108 13.66 -14.65 -1.90
CA ALA A 108 14.72 -15.68 -1.90
C ALA A 108 14.19 -17.01 -1.35
N VAL A 109 13.38 -16.96 -0.29
CA VAL A 109 12.85 -18.15 0.38
C VAL A 109 11.79 -18.86 -0.46
N LEU A 110 10.87 -18.12 -1.07
CA LEU A 110 9.71 -18.70 -1.75
C LEU A 110 9.97 -18.95 -3.25
N SER A 111 10.42 -17.93 -3.96
CA SER A 111 10.70 -18.04 -5.40
C SER A 111 12.10 -18.56 -5.69
N GLY A 112 13.04 -18.49 -4.71
CA GLY A 112 14.46 -18.80 -4.93
C GLY A 112 15.13 -17.84 -5.91
N GLY A 113 14.57 -16.65 -6.05
CA GLY A 113 15.06 -15.60 -6.93
C GLY A 113 15.95 -14.59 -6.20
N THR A 114 16.55 -13.70 -7.00
CA THR A 114 17.30 -12.54 -6.52
C THR A 114 16.63 -11.25 -6.99
N ILE A 115 17.06 -10.11 -6.45
CA ILE A 115 16.55 -8.81 -6.87
C ILE A 115 17.67 -7.94 -7.39
N ARG A 116 17.41 -7.22 -8.49
CA ARG A 116 18.25 -6.17 -9.03
C ARG A 116 17.50 -4.85 -8.91
N LEU A 117 18.02 -3.98 -8.07
CA LEU A 117 17.47 -2.63 -7.92
C LEU A 117 18.02 -1.70 -9.00
N VAL A 118 17.14 -0.90 -9.59
CA VAL A 118 17.48 0.20 -10.50
C VAL A 118 17.15 1.51 -9.84
N ARG A 119 17.91 2.54 -10.14
CA ARG A 119 17.70 3.88 -9.61
C ARG A 119 16.32 4.39 -10.01
N ALA A 120 15.58 4.91 -9.05
CA ALA A 120 14.21 5.37 -9.26
C ALA A 120 13.90 6.65 -8.45
N PRO A 121 14.38 7.81 -8.90
CA PRO A 121 14.03 9.07 -8.26
C PRO A 121 12.50 9.22 -8.20
N TYR A 122 11.96 9.52 -7.01
CA TYR A 122 10.52 9.56 -6.75
C TYR A 122 9.77 8.26 -7.08
N GLY A 123 10.46 7.12 -7.07
CA GLY A 123 9.87 5.81 -7.42
C GLY A 123 9.70 5.59 -8.94
N ILE A 124 10.26 6.46 -9.78
CA ILE A 124 10.15 6.40 -11.23
C ILE A 124 11.48 5.94 -11.82
N PRO A 125 11.61 4.67 -12.26
CA PRO A 125 12.84 4.20 -12.89
C PRO A 125 12.97 4.74 -14.32
N ASP A 126 14.20 5.03 -14.74
CA ASP A 126 14.50 5.34 -16.13
C ASP A 126 14.39 4.06 -16.98
N PRO A 127 13.55 4.03 -18.04
CA PRO A 127 13.43 2.88 -18.93
C PRO A 127 14.76 2.42 -19.54
N ALA A 128 15.71 3.33 -19.78
CA ALA A 128 17.03 2.98 -20.29
C ALA A 128 17.86 2.24 -19.24
N GLU A 129 17.78 2.63 -17.96
CA GLU A 129 18.43 1.89 -16.87
C GLU A 129 17.78 0.52 -16.65
N VAL A 130 16.45 0.42 -16.73
CA VAL A 130 15.73 -0.87 -16.68
C VAL A 130 16.20 -1.78 -17.81
N LYS A 131 16.29 -1.27 -19.06
CA LYS A 131 16.76 -2.03 -20.21
C LYS A 131 18.20 -2.50 -20.05
N ALA A 132 19.09 -1.64 -19.55
CA ALA A 132 20.50 -1.97 -19.30
C ALA A 132 20.68 -2.99 -18.16
N ALA A 133 19.71 -3.09 -17.24
CA ALA A 133 19.74 -4.06 -16.14
C ALA A 133 19.32 -5.47 -16.57
N ILE A 134 18.74 -5.66 -17.75
CA ILE A 134 18.28 -6.98 -18.21
C ILE A 134 19.48 -7.88 -18.53
N HIS A 135 19.56 -9.02 -17.85
CA HIS A 135 20.62 -9.98 -18.04
C HIS A 135 20.19 -11.17 -18.92
N THR A 136 21.04 -11.46 -19.90
CA THR A 136 20.89 -12.61 -20.81
C THR A 136 22.15 -13.50 -20.85
N SER A 137 23.24 -13.10 -20.16
CA SER A 137 24.50 -13.82 -20.12
C SER A 137 24.40 -15.10 -19.28
N ILE A 138 25.11 -16.16 -19.70
CA ILE A 138 25.24 -17.39 -18.91
C ILE A 138 26.00 -17.22 -17.58
N HIS A 139 26.70 -16.10 -17.41
CA HIS A 139 27.47 -15.79 -16.20
C HIS A 139 26.68 -14.99 -15.15
N GLN A 140 25.43 -14.65 -15.42
CA GLN A 140 24.58 -13.82 -14.55
C GLN A 140 23.24 -14.51 -14.33
N ALA A 141 22.57 -14.19 -13.21
CA ALA A 141 21.19 -14.60 -13.01
C ALA A 141 20.32 -14.03 -14.15
N PRO A 142 19.59 -14.85 -14.91
CA PRO A 142 18.74 -14.35 -15.96
C PRO A 142 17.62 -13.49 -15.38
N THR A 143 17.29 -12.39 -16.04
CA THR A 143 16.12 -11.59 -15.66
C THR A 143 14.84 -12.37 -16.02
N GLY A 144 13.94 -12.50 -15.05
CA GLY A 144 12.68 -13.23 -15.22
C GLY A 144 11.43 -12.38 -15.07
N LEU A 145 11.57 -11.18 -14.49
CA LEU A 145 10.44 -10.31 -14.20
C LEU A 145 10.91 -8.86 -14.08
N ILE A 146 10.06 -7.92 -14.48
CA ILE A 146 10.17 -6.51 -14.10
C ILE A 146 9.02 -6.19 -13.15
N GLU A 147 9.29 -5.45 -12.08
CA GLU A 147 8.30 -4.99 -11.11
C GLU A 147 8.28 -3.46 -11.05
N LEU A 148 7.09 -2.88 -10.91
CA LEU A 148 6.86 -1.48 -10.55
C LEU A 148 5.95 -1.39 -9.34
N GLU A 149 6.10 -0.31 -8.56
CA GLU A 149 5.24 -0.01 -7.41
C GLU A 149 4.52 1.33 -7.61
N ASN A 150 3.18 1.35 -7.51
CA ASN A 150 2.39 2.57 -7.63
C ASN A 150 1.19 2.57 -6.63
N THR A 151 1.14 3.50 -5.67
CA THR A 151 2.13 4.57 -5.40
C THR A 151 3.38 4.03 -4.74
N HIS A 152 4.54 4.64 -4.98
CA HIS A 152 5.81 4.18 -4.44
C HIS A 152 5.97 4.59 -2.96
N ASN A 153 5.91 3.63 -2.04
CA ASN A 153 5.84 3.87 -0.59
C ASN A 153 7.11 4.58 -0.04
N ALA A 154 8.29 4.06 -0.35
CA ALA A 154 9.55 4.60 0.19
C ALA A 154 9.89 5.98 -0.38
N ALA A 155 9.38 6.32 -1.57
CA ALA A 155 9.55 7.63 -2.18
C ALA A 155 8.57 8.70 -1.64
N GLY A 156 7.65 8.32 -0.75
CA GLY A 156 6.70 9.27 -0.15
C GLY A 156 5.24 9.10 -0.60
N GLY A 157 4.88 7.94 -1.15
CA GLY A 157 3.58 7.72 -1.76
C GLY A 157 3.45 8.46 -3.09
N THR A 158 4.58 8.67 -3.76
CA THR A 158 4.66 9.33 -5.06
C THR A 158 4.03 8.46 -6.15
N VAL A 159 3.51 9.12 -7.15
CA VAL A 159 2.80 8.48 -8.26
C VAL A 159 3.75 8.26 -9.43
N VAL A 160 3.77 7.06 -9.97
CA VAL A 160 4.43 6.76 -11.25
C VAL A 160 3.46 7.14 -12.38
N PRO A 161 3.76 8.18 -13.18
CA PRO A 161 2.88 8.63 -14.25
C PRO A 161 2.63 7.54 -15.29
N LEU A 162 1.47 7.57 -15.93
CA LEU A 162 1.07 6.59 -16.92
C LEU A 162 2.07 6.45 -18.08
N GLU A 163 2.67 7.57 -18.50
CA GLU A 163 3.70 7.59 -19.54
C GLU A 163 4.96 6.82 -19.11
N ALA A 164 5.42 7.04 -17.87
CA ALA A 164 6.57 6.32 -17.31
C ALA A 164 6.29 4.81 -17.18
N GLN A 165 5.08 4.43 -16.71
CA GLN A 165 4.68 3.02 -16.66
C GLN A 165 4.72 2.38 -18.07
N ARG A 166 4.15 3.07 -19.08
CA ARG A 166 4.13 2.58 -20.47
C ARG A 166 5.53 2.43 -21.07
N ALA A 167 6.44 3.32 -20.72
CA ALA A 167 7.83 3.23 -21.18
C ALA A 167 8.54 1.99 -20.62
N VAL A 168 8.36 1.67 -19.33
CA VAL A 168 8.90 0.44 -18.72
C VAL A 168 8.19 -0.80 -19.26
N GLN A 169 6.87 -0.77 -19.45
CA GLN A 169 6.13 -1.85 -20.10
C GLN A 169 6.63 -2.12 -21.53
N GLN A 170 7.04 -1.09 -22.27
CA GLN A 170 7.64 -1.27 -23.59
C GLN A 170 8.97 -2.02 -23.51
N VAL A 171 9.82 -1.70 -22.53
CA VAL A 171 11.08 -2.43 -22.29
C VAL A 171 10.79 -3.90 -21.97
N ALA A 172 9.80 -4.19 -21.12
CA ALA A 172 9.39 -5.55 -20.78
C ALA A 172 8.93 -6.33 -22.04
N ARG A 173 8.07 -5.72 -22.86
CA ARG A 173 7.60 -6.33 -24.13
C ARG A 173 8.72 -6.63 -25.10
N GLU A 174 9.66 -5.67 -25.30
CA GLU A 174 10.82 -5.86 -26.21
C GLU A 174 11.71 -7.01 -25.76
N ALA A 175 11.83 -7.22 -24.44
CA ALA A 175 12.61 -8.30 -23.86
C ALA A 175 11.81 -9.61 -23.68
N SER A 176 10.52 -9.64 -24.01
CA SER A 176 9.61 -10.76 -23.76
C SER A 176 9.59 -11.18 -22.28
N LEU A 177 9.67 -10.19 -21.38
CA LEU A 177 9.60 -10.39 -19.93
C LEU A 177 8.21 -10.04 -19.40
N PRO A 178 7.68 -10.81 -18.43
CA PRO A 178 6.49 -10.43 -17.71
C PRO A 178 6.75 -9.19 -16.86
N ILE A 179 5.67 -8.47 -16.53
CA ILE A 179 5.73 -7.29 -15.68
C ILE A 179 4.64 -7.35 -14.60
N HIS A 180 5.05 -7.12 -13.36
CA HIS A 180 4.18 -7.06 -12.18
C HIS A 180 4.01 -5.62 -11.69
N LEU A 181 2.80 -5.28 -11.21
CA LEU A 181 2.54 -4.02 -10.51
C LEU A 181 2.18 -4.29 -9.05
N ASP A 182 3.03 -3.87 -8.13
CA ASP A 182 2.60 -3.67 -6.75
C ASP A 182 1.73 -2.40 -6.70
N GLY A 183 0.44 -2.62 -6.81
CA GLY A 183 -0.60 -1.60 -6.75
C GLY A 183 -1.24 -1.48 -5.37
N ALA A 184 -0.50 -1.70 -4.29
CA ALA A 184 -1.05 -1.66 -2.92
C ALA A 184 -1.83 -0.38 -2.61
N ARG A 185 -1.50 0.73 -3.30
CA ARG A 185 -2.23 2.00 -3.25
C ARG A 185 -2.59 2.52 -4.66
N LEU A 186 -2.91 1.63 -5.57
CA LEU A 186 -3.23 1.98 -6.96
C LEU A 186 -4.41 2.96 -7.08
N PHE A 187 -5.41 2.83 -6.21
CA PHE A 187 -6.55 3.77 -6.16
C PHE A 187 -6.13 5.18 -5.73
N ASN A 188 -5.12 5.31 -4.84
CA ASN A 188 -4.54 6.61 -4.54
C ASN A 188 -3.86 7.22 -5.78
N ALA A 189 -3.09 6.42 -6.53
CA ALA A 189 -2.48 6.88 -7.79
C ALA A 189 -3.55 7.31 -8.80
N ALA A 190 -4.62 6.52 -8.95
CA ALA A 190 -5.72 6.83 -9.85
C ALA A 190 -6.39 8.18 -9.53
N VAL A 191 -6.69 8.41 -8.25
CA VAL A 191 -7.26 9.68 -7.77
C VAL A 191 -6.30 10.85 -8.01
N ALA A 192 -5.02 10.68 -7.71
CA ALA A 192 -4.02 11.74 -7.88
C ALA A 192 -3.79 12.12 -9.35
N LEU A 193 -3.90 11.16 -10.27
CA LEU A 193 -3.73 11.36 -11.72
C LEU A 193 -5.03 11.74 -12.43
N GLY A 194 -6.20 11.68 -11.76
CA GLY A 194 -7.49 11.83 -12.42
C GLY A 194 -7.75 10.74 -13.48
N SER A 195 -7.19 9.54 -13.28
CA SER A 195 -7.28 8.39 -14.17
C SER A 195 -8.07 7.24 -13.52
N SER A 196 -8.43 6.22 -14.29
CA SER A 196 -9.02 5.01 -13.73
C SER A 196 -7.94 4.03 -13.25
N ALA A 197 -8.27 3.22 -12.22
CA ALA A 197 -7.39 2.14 -11.79
C ALA A 197 -7.16 1.12 -12.91
N ALA A 198 -8.16 0.88 -13.78
CA ALA A 198 -8.04 0.02 -14.96
C ALA A 198 -6.99 0.55 -15.96
N GLU A 199 -6.92 1.87 -16.15
CA GLU A 199 -5.94 2.45 -17.06
C GLU A 199 -4.52 2.30 -16.52
N LEU A 200 -4.33 2.45 -15.22
CA LEU A 200 -3.04 2.22 -14.55
C LEU A 200 -2.64 0.74 -14.49
N ALA A 201 -3.60 -0.16 -14.43
CA ALA A 201 -3.36 -1.61 -14.44
C ALA A 201 -3.07 -2.17 -15.83
N ARG A 202 -3.49 -1.45 -16.88
CA ARG A 202 -3.38 -1.94 -18.25
C ARG A 202 -1.93 -2.17 -18.68
N GLY A 203 -1.68 -3.37 -19.22
CA GLY A 203 -0.37 -3.76 -19.76
C GLY A 203 0.56 -4.42 -18.75
N PHE A 204 0.09 -4.65 -17.52
CA PHE A 204 0.75 -5.52 -16.56
C PHE A 204 0.19 -6.94 -16.64
N ASP A 205 1.07 -7.95 -16.45
CA ASP A 205 0.68 -9.36 -16.43
C ASP A 205 0.03 -9.74 -15.11
N THR A 206 0.49 -9.14 -14.00
CA THR A 206 -0.12 -9.30 -12.69
C THR A 206 -0.16 -7.97 -11.94
N VAL A 207 -1.24 -7.74 -11.18
CA VAL A 207 -1.44 -6.52 -10.39
C VAL A 207 -1.92 -6.89 -8.99
N SER A 208 -1.22 -6.43 -7.97
CA SER A 208 -1.62 -6.58 -6.57
C SER A 208 -2.33 -5.31 -6.09
N ILE A 209 -3.49 -5.43 -5.47
CA ILE A 209 -4.17 -4.31 -4.80
C ILE A 209 -4.46 -4.63 -3.35
N CYS A 210 -4.24 -3.68 -2.43
CA CYS A 210 -4.61 -3.86 -1.02
C CYS A 210 -5.98 -3.27 -0.72
N LEU A 211 -6.79 -4.05 0.01
CA LEU A 211 -8.10 -3.64 0.52
C LEU A 211 -7.98 -3.01 1.91
N SER A 212 -6.94 -3.39 2.67
CA SER A 212 -6.74 -3.12 4.10
C SER A 212 -5.84 -1.91 4.39
N LYS A 213 -5.90 -0.88 3.53
CA LYS A 213 -5.19 0.40 3.70
C LYS A 213 -6.21 1.55 3.60
N GLY A 214 -5.98 2.55 2.77
CA GLY A 214 -6.90 3.68 2.56
C GLY A 214 -8.33 3.27 2.19
N LEU A 215 -8.53 2.10 1.55
CA LEU A 215 -9.85 1.57 1.22
C LEU A 215 -10.63 1.09 2.45
N GLY A 216 -9.97 0.76 3.56
CA GLY A 216 -10.57 0.58 4.88
C GLY A 216 -11.13 -0.81 5.19
N ALA A 217 -10.90 -1.84 4.38
CA ALA A 217 -11.20 -3.21 4.80
C ALA A 217 -10.29 -3.65 5.96
N PRO A 218 -10.75 -4.54 6.86
CA PRO A 218 -9.96 -4.98 8.01
C PRO A 218 -8.75 -5.83 7.63
N VAL A 219 -8.79 -6.49 6.47
CA VAL A 219 -7.78 -7.45 6.02
C VAL A 219 -7.91 -7.66 4.51
N GLY A 220 -6.80 -8.06 3.88
CA GLY A 220 -6.80 -8.66 2.57
C GLY A 220 -6.31 -7.79 1.44
N SER A 221 -6.01 -8.50 0.37
CA SER A 221 -5.58 -7.98 -0.93
C SER A 221 -6.17 -8.85 -2.03
N VAL A 222 -6.16 -8.37 -3.26
CA VAL A 222 -6.53 -9.16 -4.44
C VAL A 222 -5.36 -9.12 -5.42
N LEU A 223 -4.92 -10.30 -5.85
CA LEU A 223 -4.01 -10.45 -6.98
C LEU A 223 -4.82 -10.62 -8.26
N LEU A 224 -4.62 -9.73 -9.21
CA LEU A 224 -5.27 -9.75 -10.52
C LEU A 224 -4.31 -10.31 -11.57
N MET A 225 -4.84 -11.09 -12.53
CA MET A 225 -4.02 -11.82 -13.48
C MET A 225 -4.82 -12.28 -14.72
N PRO A 226 -4.16 -12.74 -15.79
CA PRO A 226 -4.78 -13.53 -16.83
C PRO A 226 -5.37 -14.83 -16.27
N LYS A 227 -6.50 -15.27 -16.82
CA LYS A 227 -7.18 -16.49 -16.38
C LYS A 227 -6.30 -17.74 -16.40
N ALA A 228 -5.36 -17.80 -17.33
CA ALA A 228 -4.40 -18.91 -17.46
C ALA A 228 -3.52 -19.10 -16.21
N LEU A 229 -3.23 -18.04 -15.45
CA LEU A 229 -2.41 -18.10 -14.24
C LEU A 229 -3.21 -18.43 -12.96
N ARG A 230 -4.55 -18.35 -13.02
CA ARG A 230 -5.42 -18.43 -11.83
C ARG A 230 -5.28 -19.75 -11.05
N ALA A 231 -5.17 -20.88 -11.75
CA ALA A 231 -5.08 -22.19 -11.11
C ALA A 231 -3.76 -22.37 -10.35
N GLU A 232 -2.64 -21.88 -10.92
CA GLU A 232 -1.34 -21.95 -10.25
C GLU A 232 -1.25 -20.97 -9.10
N ALA A 233 -1.76 -19.74 -9.27
CA ALA A 233 -1.87 -18.76 -8.19
C ALA A 233 -2.65 -19.30 -6.99
N TRP A 234 -3.74 -20.03 -7.24
CA TRP A 234 -4.51 -20.69 -6.20
C TRP A 234 -3.70 -21.76 -5.45
N ARG A 235 -2.93 -22.58 -6.17
CA ARG A 235 -2.02 -23.56 -5.54
C ARG A 235 -1.00 -22.86 -4.64
N TYR A 236 -0.42 -21.74 -5.09
CA TYR A 236 0.52 -20.97 -4.29
C TYR A 236 -0.16 -20.34 -3.07
N ARG A 237 -1.38 -19.80 -3.20
CA ARG A 237 -2.16 -19.35 -2.04
C ARG A 237 -2.33 -20.46 -1.00
N LYS A 238 -2.67 -21.67 -1.46
CA LYS A 238 -2.82 -22.85 -0.56
C LYS A 238 -1.49 -23.22 0.09
N LEU A 239 -0.40 -23.25 -0.68
CA LEU A 239 0.95 -23.54 -0.19
C LEU A 239 1.38 -22.58 0.91
N LEU A 240 1.08 -21.29 0.75
CA LEU A 240 1.41 -20.22 1.70
C LEU A 240 0.46 -20.14 2.92
N GLY A 241 -0.52 -21.03 3.02
CA GLY A 241 -1.49 -21.04 4.13
C GLY A 241 -2.63 -20.03 3.98
N GLY A 242 -2.78 -19.37 2.83
CA GLY A 242 -3.82 -18.38 2.56
C GLY A 242 -5.16 -18.94 2.07
N GLY A 243 -5.29 -20.27 1.97
CA GLY A 243 -6.56 -20.95 1.66
C GLY A 243 -7.46 -20.99 2.89
N MET A 244 -8.20 -19.93 3.12
CA MET A 244 -9.20 -19.82 4.20
C MET A 244 -10.46 -20.63 3.84
N ARG A 245 -11.40 -20.77 4.78
CA ARG A 245 -12.67 -21.47 4.57
C ARG A 245 -13.78 -20.47 4.27
N GLN A 246 -14.61 -20.11 5.19
CA GLN A 246 -15.73 -19.18 5.04
C GLN A 246 -15.21 -17.72 5.02
N ALA A 247 -14.37 -17.42 4.03
CA ALA A 247 -13.69 -16.12 3.90
C ALA A 247 -14.60 -14.99 3.41
N GLY A 248 -15.83 -15.32 3.01
CA GLY A 248 -16.85 -14.35 2.64
C GLY A 248 -17.12 -13.31 3.72
N VAL A 249 -16.96 -13.68 4.99
CA VAL A 249 -17.02 -12.75 6.12
C VAL A 249 -16.04 -11.58 5.93
N LEU A 250 -14.85 -11.84 5.42
CA LEU A 250 -13.82 -10.82 5.15
C LEU A 250 -14.03 -10.15 3.79
N ALA A 251 -14.39 -10.94 2.78
CA ALA A 251 -14.61 -10.48 1.41
C ALA A 251 -15.75 -9.46 1.32
N ALA A 252 -16.78 -9.56 2.15
CA ALA A 252 -17.88 -8.60 2.21
C ALA A 252 -17.40 -7.17 2.50
N ALA A 253 -16.46 -7.01 3.44
CA ALA A 253 -15.84 -5.72 3.69
C ALA A 253 -14.95 -5.28 2.50
N GLY A 254 -14.30 -6.22 1.82
CA GLY A 254 -13.50 -5.97 0.62
C GLY A 254 -14.33 -5.42 -0.54
N ILE A 255 -15.55 -5.91 -0.75
CA ILE A 255 -16.48 -5.37 -1.75
C ILE A 255 -16.79 -3.90 -1.46
N LEU A 256 -17.13 -3.56 -0.22
CA LEU A 256 -17.37 -2.17 0.17
C LEU A 256 -16.10 -1.31 0.09
N ALA A 257 -14.93 -1.88 0.37
CA ALA A 257 -13.66 -1.20 0.19
C ALA A 257 -13.43 -0.81 -1.27
N LEU A 258 -13.75 -1.67 -2.23
CA LEU A 258 -13.60 -1.37 -3.66
C LEU A 258 -14.64 -0.38 -4.18
N THR A 259 -15.88 -0.42 -3.68
CA THR A 259 -16.98 0.42 -4.21
C THR A 259 -17.07 1.79 -3.55
N GLU A 260 -16.75 1.89 -2.25
CA GLU A 260 -16.88 3.12 -1.47
C GLU A 260 -15.52 3.74 -1.09
N GLY A 261 -14.49 2.93 -0.89
CA GLY A 261 -13.17 3.38 -0.44
C GLY A 261 -12.55 4.45 -1.33
N PRO A 262 -12.51 4.27 -2.67
CA PRO A 262 -11.88 5.24 -3.57
C PRO A 262 -12.45 6.65 -3.48
N LYS A 263 -13.75 6.81 -3.14
CA LYS A 263 -14.44 8.09 -3.03
C LYS A 263 -13.88 8.99 -1.91
N LEU A 264 -13.18 8.41 -0.93
CA LEU A 264 -12.65 9.12 0.23
C LEU A 264 -11.18 9.53 0.06
N LEU A 265 -10.44 8.94 -0.87
CA LEU A 265 -8.99 9.13 -1.00
C LEU A 265 -8.59 10.56 -1.34
N ALA A 266 -9.40 11.29 -2.10
CA ALA A 266 -9.14 12.70 -2.40
C ALA A 266 -9.08 13.56 -1.14
N ARG A 267 -9.93 13.27 -0.13
CA ARG A 267 -9.90 13.95 1.18
C ARG A 267 -8.63 13.60 1.93
N ASP A 268 -8.20 12.34 1.90
CA ASP A 268 -6.96 11.90 2.54
C ASP A 268 -5.75 12.64 1.94
N HIS A 269 -5.70 12.81 0.61
CA HIS A 269 -4.66 13.57 -0.07
C HIS A 269 -4.67 15.05 0.33
N GLN A 270 -5.85 15.66 0.41
CA GLN A 270 -5.97 17.05 0.85
C GLN A 270 -5.49 17.25 2.29
N MET A 271 -5.82 16.32 3.20
CA MET A 271 -5.30 16.34 4.57
C MET A 271 -3.77 16.23 4.61
N ALA A 272 -3.18 15.36 3.80
CA ALA A 272 -1.73 15.21 3.70
C ALA A 272 -1.08 16.51 3.20
N ARG A 273 -1.66 17.14 2.19
CA ARG A 273 -1.17 18.43 1.66
C ARG A 273 -1.22 19.53 2.71
N THR A 274 -2.35 19.67 3.42
CA THR A 274 -2.51 20.64 4.51
C THR A 274 -1.50 20.39 5.63
N LEU A 275 -1.30 19.13 6.01
CA LEU A 275 -0.32 18.73 7.02
C LEU A 275 1.11 19.11 6.57
N ALA A 276 1.50 18.78 5.35
CA ALA A 276 2.83 19.07 4.80
C ALA A 276 3.14 20.56 4.76
N GLU A 277 2.18 21.36 4.28
CA GLU A 277 2.30 22.83 4.26
C GLU A 277 2.39 23.42 5.68
N GLY A 278 1.65 22.84 6.64
CA GLY A 278 1.75 23.20 8.05
C GLY A 278 3.15 22.91 8.62
N LEU A 279 3.68 21.72 8.37
CA LEU A 279 5.03 21.32 8.81
C LEU A 279 6.11 22.22 8.21
N ALA A 280 6.00 22.57 6.93
CA ALA A 280 6.91 23.51 6.29
C ALA A 280 6.90 24.90 6.93
N ARG A 281 5.70 25.41 7.32
CA ARG A 281 5.58 26.68 8.08
C ARG A 281 6.21 26.60 9.47
N LEU A 282 6.27 25.42 10.08
CA LEU A 282 6.98 25.19 11.36
C LEU A 282 8.51 25.05 11.18
N GLY A 283 9.02 25.27 9.97
CA GLY A 283 10.46 25.20 9.66
C GLY A 283 11.01 23.80 9.47
N LEU A 284 10.15 22.77 9.33
CA LEU A 284 10.59 21.41 9.03
C LEU A 284 10.85 21.24 7.52
N GLU A 285 11.88 20.47 7.19
CA GLU A 285 12.27 20.21 5.80
C GLU A 285 11.33 19.16 5.17
N VAL A 286 10.30 19.63 4.48
CA VAL A 286 9.34 18.82 3.73
C VAL A 286 9.52 19.07 2.24
N ASP A 287 9.83 18.03 1.46
CA ASP A 287 9.76 18.13 0.01
C ASP A 287 8.29 18.05 -0.46
N LEU A 288 7.68 19.21 -0.68
CA LEU A 288 6.28 19.32 -1.11
C LEU A 288 5.99 18.65 -2.47
N LYS A 289 7.03 18.39 -3.31
CA LYS A 289 6.87 17.68 -4.58
C LYS A 289 6.54 16.20 -4.38
N THR A 290 6.97 15.62 -3.27
CA THR A 290 6.66 14.21 -2.92
C THR A 290 5.27 14.03 -2.34
N VAL A 291 4.61 15.10 -1.87
CA VAL A 291 3.28 15.04 -1.26
C VAL A 291 2.22 15.04 -2.35
N GLN A 292 2.08 13.90 -3.01
CA GLN A 292 1.17 13.70 -4.15
C GLN A 292 -0.09 12.92 -3.76
N THR A 293 -0.03 12.16 -2.66
CA THR A 293 -1.12 11.35 -2.15
C THR A 293 -1.26 11.55 -0.63
N ASN A 294 -1.49 10.50 0.11
CA ASN A 294 -1.79 10.54 1.55
C ASN A 294 -0.54 10.42 2.45
N MET A 295 0.67 10.60 1.93
CA MET A 295 1.91 10.48 2.72
C MET A 295 2.68 11.79 2.78
N VAL A 296 3.29 12.03 3.95
CA VAL A 296 4.20 13.14 4.19
C VAL A 296 5.46 12.60 4.85
N TYR A 297 6.61 12.91 4.27
CA TYR A 297 7.90 12.62 4.86
C TYR A 297 8.66 13.90 5.15
N PHE A 298 9.38 13.92 6.28
CA PHE A 298 10.35 14.97 6.56
C PHE A 298 11.53 14.41 7.36
N ARG A 299 12.66 15.11 7.35
CA ARG A 299 13.90 14.67 7.99
C ARG A 299 14.27 15.58 9.16
N PRO A 300 13.92 15.23 10.41
CA PRO A 300 14.43 15.94 11.57
C PRO A 300 15.87 15.48 11.91
N LYS A 301 16.56 16.22 12.80
CA LYS A 301 17.89 15.81 13.30
C LYS A 301 17.86 14.46 14.04
N ASP A 302 16.81 14.19 14.80
CA ASP A 302 16.57 12.95 15.53
C ASP A 302 15.14 12.48 15.29
N ALA A 303 14.96 11.58 14.33
CA ALA A 303 13.63 11.07 13.98
C ALA A 303 13.03 10.18 15.09
N SER A 304 13.83 9.33 15.70
CA SER A 304 13.35 8.41 16.74
C SER A 304 12.95 9.15 18.02
N GLY A 305 13.77 10.09 18.46
CA GLY A 305 13.47 10.92 19.64
C GLY A 305 12.26 11.83 19.38
N LEU A 306 12.15 12.41 18.19
CA LEU A 306 10.98 13.23 17.86
C LEU A 306 9.70 12.38 17.85
N ALA A 307 9.70 11.18 17.23
CA ALA A 307 8.55 10.29 17.24
C ALA A 307 8.12 9.91 18.66
N ALA A 308 9.09 9.64 19.56
CA ALA A 308 8.79 9.35 20.96
C ALA A 308 8.14 10.54 21.69
N ARG A 309 8.65 11.77 21.49
CA ARG A 309 8.04 12.98 22.07
C ARG A 309 6.64 13.26 21.51
N LEU A 310 6.45 13.09 20.21
CA LEU A 310 5.13 13.23 19.57
C LEU A 310 4.11 12.24 20.13
N ALA A 311 4.52 11.01 20.39
CA ALA A 311 3.65 10.01 21.02
C ALA A 311 3.17 10.45 22.43
N GLN A 312 4.00 11.15 23.22
CA GLN A 312 3.63 11.68 24.54
C GLN A 312 2.52 12.73 24.46
N VAL A 313 2.48 13.49 23.37
CA VAL A 313 1.41 14.47 23.11
C VAL A 313 0.28 13.89 22.25
N GLY A 314 0.23 12.55 22.07
CA GLY A 314 -0.83 11.84 21.38
C GLY A 314 -0.83 11.99 19.87
N VAL A 315 0.31 12.28 19.25
CA VAL A 315 0.50 12.21 17.79
C VAL A 315 1.39 11.00 17.49
N LEU A 316 0.82 9.97 16.86
CA LEU A 316 1.57 8.75 16.50
C LEU A 316 2.09 8.85 15.06
N CYS A 317 3.36 8.56 14.87
CA CYS A 317 4.03 8.53 13.57
C CYS A 317 5.10 7.44 13.52
N ASN A 318 5.67 7.18 12.35
CA ASN A 318 6.78 6.23 12.19
C ASN A 318 8.09 6.97 11.91
N ALA A 319 9.16 6.55 12.61
CA ALA A 319 10.54 6.91 12.29
C ALA A 319 11.14 5.81 11.40
N LEU A 320 11.49 6.13 10.15
CA LEU A 320 11.97 5.19 9.14
C LEU A 320 13.19 5.78 8.41
N GLY A 321 14.35 5.14 8.51
CA GLY A 321 15.55 5.57 7.81
C GLY A 321 15.98 7.03 8.10
N GLY A 322 15.84 7.47 9.36
CA GLY A 322 16.15 8.85 9.76
C GLY A 322 15.11 9.89 9.32
N ARG A 323 13.99 9.47 8.79
CA ARG A 323 12.84 10.33 8.41
C ARG A 323 11.63 10.03 9.29
N ILE A 324 10.78 11.02 9.50
CA ILE A 324 9.42 10.83 10.02
C ILE A 324 8.48 10.62 8.84
N ARG A 325 7.65 9.57 8.92
CA ARG A 325 6.53 9.33 8.02
C ARG A 325 5.22 9.59 8.73
N LEU A 326 4.38 10.40 8.11
CA LEU A 326 3.00 10.66 8.49
C LEU A 326 2.09 10.22 7.34
N VAL A 327 0.99 9.53 7.65
CA VAL A 327 0.04 9.04 6.65
C VAL A 327 -1.36 9.45 7.07
N THR A 328 -2.05 10.16 6.21
CA THR A 328 -3.46 10.53 6.42
C THR A 328 -4.37 9.43 5.90
N HIS A 329 -5.55 9.30 6.51
CA HIS A 329 -6.49 8.25 6.19
C HIS A 329 -7.90 8.58 6.67
N ARG A 330 -8.88 7.85 6.20
CA ARG A 330 -10.31 8.04 6.39
C ARG A 330 -10.80 8.17 7.85
N ASP A 331 -10.08 7.61 8.83
CA ASP A 331 -10.47 7.65 10.24
C ASP A 331 -10.07 8.95 10.95
N LEU A 332 -9.34 9.83 10.25
CA LEU A 332 -9.05 11.19 10.74
C LEU A 332 -10.22 12.13 10.45
N SER A 333 -10.47 13.05 11.37
CA SER A 333 -11.38 14.18 11.15
C SER A 333 -10.64 15.41 10.60
N ASP A 334 -11.37 16.38 10.07
CA ASP A 334 -10.76 17.61 9.54
C ASP A 334 -10.07 18.44 10.63
N GLU A 335 -10.53 18.30 11.89
CA GLU A 335 -9.93 18.97 13.06
C GLU A 335 -8.62 18.29 13.51
N ASP A 336 -8.37 17.03 13.14
CA ASP A 336 -7.17 16.29 13.55
C ASP A 336 -5.90 16.89 12.96
N ILE A 337 -5.93 17.44 11.74
CA ILE A 337 -4.74 17.99 11.08
C ILE A 337 -4.28 19.30 11.75
N PRO A 338 -5.13 20.33 11.98
CA PRO A 338 -4.75 21.50 12.75
C PRO A 338 -4.28 21.16 14.17
N GLU A 339 -4.95 20.22 14.84
CA GLU A 339 -4.59 19.78 16.19
C GLU A 339 -3.23 19.05 16.20
N ALA A 340 -2.94 18.18 15.21
CA ALA A 340 -1.64 17.53 15.08
C ALA A 340 -0.53 18.57 14.90
N LEU A 341 -0.73 19.56 14.03
CA LEU A 341 0.25 20.64 13.80
C LEU A 341 0.52 21.44 15.09
N ARG A 342 -0.52 21.80 15.84
CA ARG A 342 -0.36 22.51 17.11
C ARG A 342 0.43 21.68 18.14
N ARG A 343 0.19 20.38 18.23
CA ARG A 343 0.94 19.49 19.12
C ARG A 343 2.39 19.28 18.66
N ILE A 344 2.61 19.18 17.35
CA ILE A 344 3.95 19.09 16.78
C ILE A 344 4.75 20.36 17.11
N GLU A 345 4.14 21.54 16.92
CA GLU A 345 4.74 22.83 17.25
C GLU A 345 5.17 22.89 18.73
N SER A 346 4.30 22.49 19.67
CA SER A 346 4.65 22.48 21.09
C SER A 346 5.87 21.63 21.42
N VAL A 347 6.05 20.50 20.75
CA VAL A 347 7.21 19.61 20.93
C VAL A 347 8.48 20.18 20.32
N LEU A 348 8.39 20.98 19.24
CA LEU A 348 9.55 21.61 18.60
C LEU A 348 10.09 22.80 19.37
N VAL A 349 9.23 23.54 20.08
CA VAL A 349 9.61 24.73 20.90
C VAL A 349 10.36 24.30 22.18
N GLU A 350 10.12 23.11 22.70
CA GLU A 350 10.76 22.58 23.92
C GLU A 350 12.19 22.03 23.65
N THR A 351 12.69 22.13 22.42
CA THR A 351 14.00 21.63 21.99
C THR A 351 14.96 22.78 21.66
#